data_c22beb12a84d163b08affcc3a7dce3a2
#
_entry.id   c22beb12a84d163b08affcc3a7dce3a2
#
_cell.length_a   1.000
_cell.length_b   1.000
_cell.length_c   1.000
_cell.angle_alpha   90.00
_cell.angle_beta   90.00
_cell.angle_gamma   90.00
#
_symmetry.space_group_name_H-M   'P 1'
#
loop_
_entity.id
_entity.type
_entity.pdbx_description
1 polymer ?
#
loop_
_entity_poly.entity_id
_entity_poly.type
_entity_poly.pdbx_seq_one_letter_code
_entity_poly.pdbx_strand_id
1 'polypeptide(L)'
;MRIGFLTACLPDIELKKLVSWASQQGFKSLELAAWPFESNRDYQARQIDAAKFSKDDAKKVNDLFLENQMEISAMAYYDNNLHPDLNKRHYYLNHLKKVIDTASLLNVKLVGTFVGSIPDLSPKENIKEIKKVFTDVLKYASDKNVGVMIENCPMENWMRFGLPGNFAYSPELWDALFNELPFDNFGLNIDPSHLHWLGIDYIQAAKNYASKVFHAHAKDTEILADGINQYGIFGRQIEPIPWKSGWWRYRMPGLGEIDWQKFISTLQENGYNNVLSIEHEDPIWEGSEEKIKQGLQLGLNHLSQFVV
;
A
#
# COMPACT_ATOMS: atom_id res chain seq x y z
N MET A 1 -17.46 -6.77 2.59
CA MET A 1 -16.02 -6.60 2.24
C MET A 1 -15.27 -7.93 2.37
N ARG A 2 -14.04 -8.03 1.88
CA ARG A 2 -13.18 -9.22 2.00
C ARG A 2 -11.89 -8.82 2.71
N ILE A 3 -11.26 -9.76 3.43
CA ILE A 3 -9.98 -9.52 4.09
C ILE A 3 -8.90 -10.30 3.35
N GLY A 4 -7.83 -9.62 3.04
CA GLY A 4 -6.62 -10.15 2.44
C GLY A 4 -5.37 -9.61 3.13
N PHE A 5 -4.22 -9.79 2.50
CA PHE A 5 -2.99 -9.15 2.94
C PHE A 5 -2.03 -8.90 1.78
N LEU A 6 -1.15 -7.92 1.95
CA LEU A 6 -0.04 -7.64 1.05
C LEU A 6 1.06 -8.69 1.25
N THR A 7 1.41 -9.40 0.19
CA THR A 7 2.33 -10.54 0.25
C THR A 7 3.80 -10.16 0.49
N ALA A 8 4.10 -8.87 0.51
CA ALA A 8 5.43 -8.32 0.74
C ALA A 8 6.07 -8.77 2.06
N CYS A 9 5.26 -9.05 3.09
CA CYS A 9 5.75 -9.50 4.39
C CYS A 9 6.30 -10.94 4.40
N LEU A 10 6.01 -11.74 3.38
CA LEU A 10 6.43 -13.15 3.25
C LEU A 10 7.18 -13.38 1.91
N PRO A 11 8.32 -12.70 1.69
CA PRO A 11 8.98 -12.63 0.38
C PRO A 11 9.55 -13.98 -0.09
N ASP A 12 9.93 -14.84 0.84
CA ASP A 12 10.64 -16.08 0.53
C ASP A 12 9.70 -17.29 0.35
N ILE A 13 8.39 -17.09 0.54
CA ILE A 13 7.41 -18.16 0.37
C ILE A 13 6.98 -18.25 -1.09
N GLU A 14 7.08 -19.45 -1.65
CA GLU A 14 6.56 -19.74 -2.98
C GLU A 14 5.04 -19.44 -3.05
N LEU A 15 4.60 -18.77 -4.12
CA LEU A 15 3.22 -18.32 -4.29
C LEU A 15 2.19 -19.43 -4.05
N LYS A 16 2.44 -20.64 -4.56
CA LYS A 16 1.53 -21.77 -4.38
C LYS A 16 1.32 -22.14 -2.91
N LYS A 17 2.39 -22.16 -2.12
CA LYS A 17 2.33 -22.45 -0.68
C LYS A 17 1.63 -21.31 0.07
N LEU A 18 1.91 -20.07 -0.33
CA LEU A 18 1.31 -18.88 0.28
C LEU A 18 -0.21 -18.83 0.06
N VAL A 19 -0.68 -19.03 -1.18
CA VAL A 19 -2.11 -19.05 -1.53
C VAL A 19 -2.84 -20.16 -0.77
N SER A 20 -2.28 -21.38 -0.75
CA SER A 20 -2.87 -22.50 -0.04
C SER A 20 -2.97 -22.24 1.47
N TRP A 21 -1.91 -21.72 2.08
CA TRP A 21 -1.92 -21.35 3.49
C TRP A 21 -2.96 -20.26 3.78
N ALA A 22 -2.96 -19.18 3.01
CA ALA A 22 -3.88 -18.06 3.19
C ALA A 22 -5.35 -18.51 3.12
N SER A 23 -5.69 -19.32 2.12
CA SER A 23 -7.03 -19.90 1.98
C SER A 23 -7.43 -20.73 3.20
N GLN A 24 -6.54 -21.61 3.68
CA GLN A 24 -6.78 -22.44 4.86
C GLN A 24 -6.97 -21.61 6.15
N GLN A 25 -6.34 -20.45 6.24
CA GLN A 25 -6.51 -19.54 7.39
C GLN A 25 -7.79 -18.70 7.30
N GLY A 26 -8.48 -18.68 6.16
CA GLY A 26 -9.72 -17.95 5.98
C GLY A 26 -9.62 -16.63 5.24
N PHE A 27 -8.42 -16.24 4.80
CA PHE A 27 -8.25 -15.10 3.90
C PHE A 27 -9.01 -15.31 2.60
N LYS A 28 -9.49 -14.23 1.99
CA LYS A 28 -10.26 -14.25 0.74
C LYS A 28 -9.52 -13.66 -0.43
N SER A 29 -8.49 -12.87 -0.18
CA SER A 29 -7.71 -12.23 -1.24
C SER A 29 -6.25 -12.06 -0.87
N LEU A 30 -5.41 -11.82 -1.89
CA LEU A 30 -4.03 -11.38 -1.73
C LEU A 30 -3.78 -10.15 -2.60
N GLU A 31 -3.04 -9.20 -2.06
CA GLU A 31 -2.39 -8.15 -2.81
C GLU A 31 -0.98 -8.61 -3.15
N LEU A 32 -0.71 -8.85 -4.44
CA LEU A 32 0.52 -9.51 -4.85
C LEU A 32 1.68 -8.54 -5.04
N ALA A 33 2.73 -8.75 -4.30
CA ALA A 33 3.98 -8.01 -4.44
C ALA A 33 4.68 -8.32 -5.78
N ALA A 34 5.05 -7.27 -6.50
CA ALA A 34 5.63 -7.34 -7.85
C ALA A 34 6.84 -6.41 -8.03
N TRP A 35 7.69 -6.28 -7.00
CA TRP A 35 8.94 -5.51 -7.11
C TRP A 35 9.92 -6.18 -8.07
N PRO A 36 10.85 -5.41 -8.68
CA PRO A 36 11.90 -6.00 -9.54
C PRO A 36 12.76 -7.00 -8.80
N PHE A 37 13.14 -8.08 -9.46
CA PHE A 37 14.05 -9.10 -8.90
C PHE A 37 15.43 -8.55 -8.54
N GLU A 38 15.84 -7.48 -9.19
CA GLU A 38 17.15 -6.83 -8.99
C GLU A 38 17.05 -5.59 -8.08
N SER A 39 15.92 -5.42 -7.37
CA SER A 39 15.75 -4.29 -6.47
C SER A 39 16.68 -4.39 -5.28
N ASN A 40 17.44 -3.31 -5.04
CA ASN A 40 18.27 -3.13 -3.84
C ASN A 40 17.49 -2.51 -2.67
N ARG A 41 16.16 -2.47 -2.74
CA ARG A 41 15.31 -2.00 -1.65
C ARG A 41 15.22 -3.03 -0.54
N ASP A 42 14.95 -2.55 0.68
CA ASP A 42 14.65 -3.38 1.85
C ASP A 42 13.42 -4.30 1.59
N TYR A 43 12.49 -3.87 0.74
CA TYR A 43 11.40 -4.70 0.20
C TYR A 43 11.83 -5.39 -1.09
N GLN A 44 12.19 -6.66 -0.98
CA GLN A 44 12.51 -7.52 -2.13
C GLN A 44 11.36 -8.48 -2.48
N ALA A 45 10.17 -8.21 -1.97
CA ALA A 45 9.03 -9.11 -2.14
C ALA A 45 8.54 -9.15 -3.59
N ARG A 46 8.51 -10.34 -4.15
CA ARG A 46 8.28 -10.60 -5.56
C ARG A 46 7.68 -11.98 -5.76
N GLN A 47 6.43 -12.12 -5.44
CA GLN A 47 5.70 -13.34 -5.78
C GLN A 47 5.47 -13.46 -7.30
N ILE A 48 5.53 -12.33 -8.01
CA ILE A 48 5.34 -12.25 -9.45
C ILE A 48 6.53 -11.52 -10.10
N ASP A 49 7.16 -12.15 -11.09
CA ASP A 49 8.16 -11.50 -11.96
C ASP A 49 7.47 -10.75 -13.11
N ALA A 50 7.04 -9.51 -12.86
CA ALA A 50 6.38 -8.69 -13.86
C ALA A 50 7.25 -8.40 -15.11
N ALA A 51 8.58 -8.54 -15.01
CA ALA A 51 9.48 -8.29 -16.14
C ALA A 51 9.43 -9.41 -17.20
N LYS A 52 9.04 -10.63 -16.79
CA LYS A 52 9.06 -11.84 -17.65
C LYS A 52 7.70 -12.55 -17.69
N PHE A 53 6.66 -11.93 -17.18
CA PHE A 53 5.35 -12.55 -17.01
C PHE A 53 4.67 -12.81 -18.35
N SER A 54 4.24 -14.03 -18.57
CA SER A 54 3.62 -14.49 -19.82
C SER A 54 2.12 -14.80 -19.63
N LYS A 55 1.39 -15.01 -20.74
CA LYS A 55 0.01 -15.49 -20.71
C LYS A 55 -0.13 -16.87 -20.06
N ASP A 56 0.86 -17.73 -20.24
CA ASP A 56 0.86 -19.08 -19.64
C ASP A 56 1.06 -18.99 -18.12
N ASP A 57 1.87 -18.04 -17.66
CA ASP A 57 2.03 -17.78 -16.23
C ASP A 57 0.74 -17.20 -15.63
N ALA A 58 0.09 -16.30 -16.35
CA ALA A 58 -1.22 -15.76 -15.94
C ALA A 58 -2.26 -16.85 -15.78
N LYS A 59 -2.32 -17.80 -16.74
CA LYS A 59 -3.21 -18.94 -16.63
C LYS A 59 -2.94 -19.78 -15.37
N LYS A 60 -1.66 -20.14 -15.13
CA LYS A 60 -1.27 -20.92 -13.94
C LYS A 60 -1.62 -20.23 -12.63
N VAL A 61 -1.37 -18.92 -12.55
CA VAL A 61 -1.69 -18.12 -11.36
C VAL A 61 -3.21 -18.04 -11.15
N ASN A 62 -3.98 -17.76 -12.21
CA ASN A 62 -5.45 -17.70 -12.11
C ASN A 62 -6.05 -19.06 -11.72
N ASP A 63 -5.57 -20.16 -12.30
CA ASP A 63 -5.99 -21.51 -11.94
C ASP A 63 -5.69 -21.79 -10.45
N LEU A 64 -4.50 -21.43 -9.96
CA LEU A 64 -4.10 -21.57 -8.55
C LEU A 64 -5.05 -20.82 -7.60
N PHE A 65 -5.37 -19.56 -7.91
CA PHE A 65 -6.28 -18.76 -7.07
C PHE A 65 -7.70 -19.32 -7.10
N LEU A 66 -8.19 -19.75 -8.27
CA LEU A 66 -9.52 -20.36 -8.43
C LEU A 66 -9.63 -21.67 -7.64
N GLU A 67 -8.64 -22.57 -7.73
CA GLU A 67 -8.59 -23.83 -6.99
C GLU A 67 -8.65 -23.62 -5.46
N ASN A 68 -8.07 -22.52 -4.97
CA ASN A 68 -8.07 -22.18 -3.55
C ASN A 68 -9.23 -21.25 -3.14
N GLN A 69 -10.17 -20.91 -4.03
CA GLN A 69 -11.28 -19.97 -3.78
C GLN A 69 -10.79 -18.60 -3.26
N MET A 70 -9.69 -18.13 -3.80
CA MET A 70 -9.06 -16.87 -3.48
C MET A 70 -9.14 -15.91 -4.67
N GLU A 71 -9.02 -14.62 -4.42
CA GLU A 71 -8.87 -13.60 -5.46
C GLU A 71 -7.56 -12.82 -5.31
N ILE A 72 -7.13 -12.18 -6.41
CA ILE A 72 -6.05 -11.19 -6.38
C ILE A 72 -6.73 -9.82 -6.31
N SER A 73 -6.56 -9.11 -5.19
CA SER A 73 -7.18 -7.79 -5.00
C SER A 73 -6.48 -6.69 -5.79
N ALA A 74 -5.17 -6.75 -5.85
CA ALA A 74 -4.33 -5.78 -6.56
C ALA A 74 -2.93 -6.36 -6.83
N MET A 75 -2.20 -5.71 -7.75
CA MET A 75 -0.74 -5.85 -7.85
C MET A 75 -0.10 -4.69 -7.10
N ALA A 76 0.92 -4.96 -6.30
CA ALA A 76 1.60 -3.99 -5.46
C ALA A 76 3.02 -3.69 -5.96
N TYR A 77 3.26 -2.41 -6.24
CA TYR A 77 4.58 -1.90 -6.57
C TYR A 77 4.71 -0.45 -6.09
N TYR A 78 5.16 -0.28 -4.86
CA TYR A 78 5.27 1.03 -4.21
C TYR A 78 6.70 1.55 -4.30
N ASP A 79 6.95 2.46 -5.27
CA ASP A 79 8.24 3.08 -5.48
C ASP A 79 8.12 4.59 -5.80
N ASN A 80 9.23 5.34 -5.70
CA ASN A 80 9.24 6.77 -6.01
C ASN A 80 9.25 6.99 -7.53
N ASN A 81 8.06 7.04 -8.15
CA ASN A 81 7.89 7.30 -9.58
C ASN A 81 8.30 8.71 -10.01
N LEU A 82 8.61 9.58 -9.07
CA LEU A 82 9.18 10.92 -9.28
C LEU A 82 10.62 11.03 -8.77
N HIS A 83 11.34 9.92 -8.68
CA HIS A 83 12.71 9.94 -8.19
C HIS A 83 13.52 11.07 -8.86
N PRO A 84 14.30 11.88 -8.10
CA PRO A 84 15.05 13.02 -8.65
C PRO A 84 16.10 12.60 -9.70
N ASP A 85 16.73 11.43 -9.52
CA ASP A 85 17.56 10.81 -10.55
C ASP A 85 16.69 10.30 -11.70
N LEU A 86 16.85 10.87 -12.89
CA LEU A 86 16.04 10.56 -14.06
C LEU A 86 16.20 9.12 -14.56
N ASN A 87 17.38 8.50 -14.37
CA ASN A 87 17.59 7.10 -14.77
C ASN A 87 16.79 6.16 -13.87
N LYS A 88 16.82 6.42 -12.54
CA LYS A 88 16.01 5.65 -11.58
C LYS A 88 14.53 5.88 -11.82
N ARG A 89 14.10 7.13 -12.04
CA ARG A 89 12.72 7.47 -12.39
C ARG A 89 12.26 6.68 -13.62
N HIS A 90 13.05 6.67 -14.68
CA HIS A 90 12.74 5.92 -15.89
C HIS A 90 12.64 4.41 -15.65
N TYR A 91 13.57 3.88 -14.85
CA TYR A 91 13.55 2.47 -14.44
C TYR A 91 12.26 2.12 -13.66
N TYR A 92 11.87 2.92 -12.67
CA TYR A 92 10.67 2.69 -11.88
C TYR A 92 9.39 2.78 -12.71
N LEU A 93 9.27 3.80 -13.55
CA LEU A 93 8.11 3.97 -14.44
C LEU A 93 7.99 2.84 -15.48
N ASN A 94 9.11 2.36 -16.02
CA ASN A 94 9.11 1.21 -16.92
C ASN A 94 8.68 -0.06 -16.20
N HIS A 95 9.10 -0.26 -14.95
CA HIS A 95 8.64 -1.40 -14.16
C HIS A 95 7.17 -1.29 -13.82
N LEU A 96 6.68 -0.12 -13.41
CA LEU A 96 5.25 0.13 -13.16
C LEU A 96 4.38 -0.25 -14.38
N LYS A 97 4.81 0.08 -15.61
CA LYS A 97 4.12 -0.34 -16.83
C LYS A 97 4.08 -1.87 -16.99
N LYS A 98 5.16 -2.57 -16.65
CA LYS A 98 5.18 -4.04 -16.65
C LYS A 98 4.23 -4.64 -15.61
N VAL A 99 4.12 -4.02 -14.44
CA VAL A 99 3.14 -4.43 -13.41
C VAL A 99 1.70 -4.21 -13.90
N ILE A 100 1.43 -3.10 -14.59
CA ILE A 100 0.13 -2.83 -15.22
C ILE A 100 -0.18 -3.88 -16.31
N ASP A 101 0.79 -4.25 -17.15
CA ASP A 101 0.62 -5.31 -18.16
C ASP A 101 0.32 -6.66 -17.49
N THR A 102 1.03 -6.98 -16.41
CA THR A 102 0.82 -8.20 -15.62
C THR A 102 -0.57 -8.22 -15.00
N ALA A 103 -1.02 -7.12 -14.40
CA ALA A 103 -2.37 -6.97 -13.87
C ALA A 103 -3.42 -7.22 -14.96
N SER A 104 -3.24 -6.65 -16.13
CA SER A 104 -4.13 -6.86 -17.28
C SER A 104 -4.17 -8.34 -17.72
N LEU A 105 -3.02 -9.03 -17.79
CA LEU A 105 -2.96 -10.45 -18.12
C LEU A 105 -3.67 -11.34 -17.09
N LEU A 106 -3.60 -10.97 -15.81
CA LEU A 106 -4.26 -11.65 -14.69
C LEU A 106 -5.75 -11.28 -14.54
N ASN A 107 -6.27 -10.32 -15.33
CA ASN A 107 -7.59 -9.69 -15.13
C ASN A 107 -7.72 -8.97 -13.77
N VAL A 108 -6.62 -8.64 -13.12
CA VAL A 108 -6.59 -7.83 -11.90
C VAL A 108 -6.85 -6.38 -12.26
N LYS A 109 -7.77 -5.73 -11.54
CA LYS A 109 -8.27 -4.40 -11.89
C LYS A 109 -7.48 -3.26 -11.30
N LEU A 110 -6.60 -3.51 -10.33
CA LEU A 110 -5.92 -2.49 -9.55
C LEU A 110 -4.42 -2.72 -9.48
N VAL A 111 -3.68 -1.63 -9.60
CA VAL A 111 -2.24 -1.56 -9.31
C VAL A 111 -2.00 -0.49 -8.27
N GLY A 112 -1.42 -0.88 -7.14
CA GLY A 112 -0.99 0.02 -6.07
C GLY A 112 0.41 0.56 -6.30
N THR A 113 0.60 1.87 -6.09
CA THR A 113 1.90 2.52 -6.22
C THR A 113 1.99 3.81 -5.39
N PHE A 114 3.17 4.44 -5.36
CA PHE A 114 3.33 5.81 -4.90
C PHE A 114 3.43 6.77 -6.08
N VAL A 115 2.99 8.02 -5.90
CA VAL A 115 3.38 9.07 -6.86
C VAL A 115 4.85 9.42 -6.69
N GLY A 116 5.35 9.35 -5.47
CA GLY A 116 6.67 9.82 -5.11
C GLY A 116 6.75 11.33 -4.95
N SER A 117 7.95 11.86 -4.81
CA SER A 117 8.21 13.30 -4.78
C SER A 117 9.62 13.63 -5.26
N ILE A 118 9.80 14.90 -5.64
CA ILE A 118 11.12 15.51 -5.88
C ILE A 118 11.36 16.47 -4.70
N PRO A 119 12.21 16.12 -3.74
CA PRO A 119 12.35 16.87 -2.49
C PRO A 119 12.79 18.33 -2.63
N ASP A 120 13.52 18.65 -3.72
CA ASP A 120 14.04 19.99 -3.98
C ASP A 120 13.01 20.94 -4.62
N LEU A 121 11.83 20.42 -4.97
CA LEU A 121 10.74 21.17 -5.59
C LEU A 121 9.69 21.56 -4.56
N SER A 122 9.08 22.73 -4.73
CA SER A 122 7.90 23.13 -3.97
C SER A 122 6.71 22.19 -4.25
N PRO A 123 5.67 22.15 -3.39
CA PRO A 123 4.46 21.37 -3.66
C PRO A 123 3.82 21.67 -5.02
N LYS A 124 3.74 22.93 -5.41
CA LYS A 124 3.18 23.35 -6.72
C LYS A 124 4.01 22.84 -7.90
N GLU A 125 5.31 22.77 -7.77
CA GLU A 125 6.20 22.23 -8.80
C GLU A 125 6.12 20.70 -8.86
N ASN A 126 6.05 20.03 -7.70
CA ASN A 126 5.80 18.59 -7.64
C ASN A 126 4.49 18.22 -8.36
N ILE A 127 3.39 18.95 -8.12
CA ILE A 127 2.11 18.70 -8.81
C ILE A 127 2.27 18.78 -10.34
N LYS A 128 3.03 19.74 -10.87
CA LYS A 128 3.27 19.85 -12.31
C LYS A 128 4.04 18.64 -12.87
N GLU A 129 5.06 18.19 -12.14
CA GLU A 129 5.83 17.01 -12.54
C GLU A 129 4.99 15.72 -12.42
N ILE A 130 4.18 15.59 -11.36
CA ILE A 130 3.24 14.48 -11.20
C ILE A 130 2.26 14.45 -12.38
N LYS A 131 1.63 15.58 -12.71
CA LYS A 131 0.71 15.68 -13.85
C LYS A 131 1.36 15.19 -15.13
N LYS A 132 2.57 15.65 -15.42
CA LYS A 132 3.33 15.28 -16.62
C LYS A 132 3.59 13.76 -16.69
N VAL A 133 4.00 13.16 -15.59
CA VAL A 133 4.35 11.73 -15.52
C VAL A 133 3.11 10.86 -15.48
N PHE A 134 2.17 11.16 -14.56
CA PHE A 134 1.01 10.31 -14.31
C PHE A 134 -0.08 10.40 -15.36
N THR A 135 -0.14 11.48 -16.16
CA THR A 135 -1.04 11.52 -17.32
C THR A 135 -0.77 10.34 -18.28
N ASP A 136 0.50 10.05 -18.56
CA ASP A 136 0.88 8.93 -19.44
C ASP A 136 0.66 7.57 -18.77
N VAL A 137 0.96 7.45 -17.48
CA VAL A 137 0.72 6.22 -16.70
C VAL A 137 -0.76 5.87 -16.66
N LEU A 138 -1.62 6.86 -16.37
CA LEU A 138 -3.07 6.65 -16.22
C LEU A 138 -3.74 6.33 -17.57
N LYS A 139 -3.33 6.96 -18.65
CA LYS A 139 -3.78 6.60 -20.00
C LYS A 139 -3.37 5.17 -20.35
N TYR A 140 -2.10 4.82 -20.11
CA TYR A 140 -1.60 3.47 -20.36
C TYR A 140 -2.37 2.41 -19.57
N ALA A 141 -2.64 2.67 -18.28
CA ALA A 141 -3.41 1.78 -17.44
C ALA A 141 -4.88 1.67 -17.90
N SER A 142 -5.49 2.79 -18.32
CA SER A 142 -6.85 2.83 -18.87
C SER A 142 -6.98 1.94 -20.11
N ASP A 143 -6.02 2.02 -21.04
CA ASP A 143 -5.99 1.19 -22.26
C ASP A 143 -5.90 -0.32 -21.95
N LYS A 144 -5.46 -0.67 -20.72
CA LYS A 144 -5.36 -2.04 -20.21
C LYS A 144 -6.53 -2.44 -19.30
N ASN A 145 -7.52 -1.56 -19.10
CA ASN A 145 -8.62 -1.73 -18.12
C ASN A 145 -8.14 -1.91 -16.68
N VAL A 146 -7.08 -1.19 -16.30
CA VAL A 146 -6.46 -1.21 -14.96
C VAL A 146 -6.60 0.18 -14.33
N GLY A 147 -7.03 0.21 -13.06
CA GLY A 147 -6.99 1.38 -12.21
C GLY A 147 -5.63 1.48 -11.49
N VAL A 148 -5.16 2.68 -11.29
CA VAL A 148 -3.98 2.99 -10.49
C VAL A 148 -4.43 3.61 -9.18
N MET A 149 -4.00 3.03 -8.08
CA MET A 149 -4.30 3.55 -6.76
C MET A 149 -3.01 3.97 -6.05
N ILE A 150 -3.05 5.14 -5.44
CA ILE A 150 -1.92 5.69 -4.70
C ILE A 150 -2.14 5.51 -3.20
N GLU A 151 -1.12 5.02 -2.52
CA GLU A 151 -1.14 4.91 -1.07
C GLU A 151 -0.69 6.21 -0.41
N ASN A 152 -1.27 6.52 0.72
CA ASN A 152 -0.99 7.73 1.49
C ASN A 152 0.18 7.61 2.49
N CYS A 153 1.05 6.62 2.32
CA CYS A 153 2.28 6.54 3.08
C CYS A 153 3.16 7.77 2.81
N PRO A 154 3.61 8.53 3.82
CA PRO A 154 4.47 9.68 3.61
C PRO A 154 5.91 9.31 3.23
N MET A 155 6.34 8.06 3.43
CA MET A 155 7.69 7.58 3.17
C MET A 155 8.75 8.44 3.87
N GLU A 156 8.71 8.46 5.19
CA GLU A 156 9.61 9.26 6.02
C GLU A 156 11.09 8.95 5.81
N ASN A 157 11.43 7.71 5.45
CA ASN A 157 12.80 7.30 5.12
C ASN A 157 13.35 7.99 3.85
N TRP A 158 12.48 8.53 2.99
CA TRP A 158 12.86 9.28 1.79
C TRP A 158 12.75 10.79 1.99
N MET A 159 12.39 11.22 3.21
CA MET A 159 12.21 12.64 3.53
C MET A 159 13.51 13.41 3.36
N ARG A 160 13.42 14.56 2.67
CA ARG A 160 14.50 15.55 2.57
C ARG A 160 13.92 16.94 2.78
N PHE A 161 14.67 17.81 3.42
CA PHE A 161 14.29 19.22 3.64
C PHE A 161 12.88 19.39 4.25
N GLY A 162 12.43 18.43 5.04
CA GLY A 162 11.11 18.47 5.68
C GLY A 162 9.93 18.08 4.78
N LEU A 163 10.18 17.69 3.52
CA LEU A 163 9.15 17.17 2.63
C LEU A 163 9.12 15.63 2.68
N PRO A 164 7.94 15.02 2.81
CA PRO A 164 7.77 13.58 2.69
C PRO A 164 8.26 13.03 1.35
N GLY A 165 8.75 11.81 1.38
CA GLY A 165 9.26 11.12 0.19
C GLY A 165 8.19 10.71 -0.81
N ASN A 166 6.91 10.65 -0.38
CA ASN A 166 5.75 10.49 -1.24
C ASN A 166 4.80 11.67 -1.05
N PHE A 167 4.38 12.28 -2.16
CA PHE A 167 3.60 13.50 -2.16
C PHE A 167 2.15 13.29 -1.67
N ALA A 168 1.57 12.11 -1.91
CA ALA A 168 0.14 11.86 -1.72
C ALA A 168 -0.25 11.50 -0.27
N TYR A 169 0.30 12.15 0.75
CA TYR A 169 0.12 11.76 2.15
C TYR A 169 -1.02 12.48 2.90
N SER A 170 -1.65 13.49 2.31
CA SER A 170 -2.68 14.29 3.01
C SER A 170 -3.85 14.65 2.10
N PRO A 171 -5.04 14.93 2.69
CA PRO A 171 -6.24 15.32 1.96
C PRO A 171 -6.07 16.51 1.02
N GLU A 172 -5.39 17.59 1.44
CA GLU A 172 -5.12 18.74 0.57
C GLU A 172 -4.37 18.35 -0.71
N LEU A 173 -3.39 17.45 -0.56
CA LEU A 173 -2.59 16.99 -1.69
C LEU A 173 -3.38 16.03 -2.59
N TRP A 174 -4.29 15.24 -2.03
CA TRP A 174 -5.21 14.42 -2.82
C TRP A 174 -6.15 15.28 -3.67
N ASP A 175 -6.72 16.35 -3.08
CA ASP A 175 -7.55 17.31 -3.83
C ASP A 175 -6.78 17.90 -5.01
N ALA A 176 -5.54 18.34 -4.78
CA ALA A 176 -4.69 18.87 -5.83
C ALA A 176 -4.41 17.84 -6.92
N LEU A 177 -4.12 16.59 -6.55
CA LEU A 177 -3.84 15.50 -7.50
C LEU A 177 -5.08 15.14 -8.33
N PHE A 178 -6.25 14.94 -7.70
CA PHE A 178 -7.48 14.60 -8.42
C PHE A 178 -7.99 15.73 -9.31
N ASN A 179 -7.78 16.99 -8.93
CA ASN A 179 -8.10 18.14 -9.77
C ASN A 179 -7.18 18.22 -11.01
N GLU A 180 -5.89 17.92 -10.86
CA GLU A 180 -4.92 17.98 -11.96
C GLU A 180 -4.92 16.71 -12.84
N LEU A 181 -5.38 15.60 -12.30
CA LEU A 181 -5.47 14.28 -12.95
C LEU A 181 -6.91 13.73 -12.84
N PRO A 182 -7.89 14.31 -13.54
CA PRO A 182 -9.30 13.92 -13.46
C PRO A 182 -9.60 12.64 -14.24
N PHE A 183 -8.89 11.55 -13.90
CA PHE A 183 -9.08 10.24 -14.50
C PHE A 183 -9.95 9.37 -13.59
N ASP A 184 -10.90 8.63 -14.18
CA ASP A 184 -11.78 7.72 -13.44
C ASP A 184 -11.03 6.48 -12.92
N ASN A 185 -9.93 6.10 -13.56
CA ASN A 185 -9.06 5.01 -13.16
C ASN A 185 -7.93 5.43 -12.20
N PHE A 186 -8.08 6.59 -11.52
CA PHE A 186 -7.13 7.10 -10.53
C PHE A 186 -7.81 7.26 -9.17
N GLY A 187 -7.30 6.55 -8.16
CA GLY A 187 -7.88 6.52 -6.82
C GLY A 187 -6.85 6.31 -5.71
N LEU A 188 -7.37 6.04 -4.51
CA LEU A 188 -6.59 5.83 -3.29
C LEU A 188 -6.53 4.35 -2.92
N ASN A 189 -5.39 3.93 -2.43
CA ASN A 189 -5.26 2.85 -1.48
C ASN A 189 -5.14 3.50 -0.09
N ILE A 190 -6.27 3.63 0.63
CA ILE A 190 -6.30 4.37 1.88
C ILE A 190 -5.75 3.53 3.03
N ASP A 191 -4.77 4.08 3.75
CA ASP A 191 -4.21 3.50 4.97
C ASP A 191 -4.46 4.44 6.15
N PRO A 192 -5.29 4.03 7.14
CA PRO A 192 -5.61 4.86 8.29
C PRO A 192 -4.41 5.06 9.22
N SER A 193 -3.46 4.11 9.26
CA SER A 193 -2.30 4.15 10.15
C SER A 193 -1.43 5.38 9.93
N HIS A 194 -1.17 5.72 8.67
CA HIS A 194 -0.37 6.88 8.31
C HIS A 194 -1.06 8.19 8.68
N LEU A 195 -2.38 8.27 8.44
CA LEU A 195 -3.15 9.45 8.80
C LEU A 195 -3.18 9.66 10.32
N HIS A 196 -3.30 8.57 11.08
CA HIS A 196 -3.37 8.60 12.54
C HIS A 196 -2.13 9.27 13.16
N TRP A 197 -0.93 8.77 12.88
CA TRP A 197 0.27 9.36 13.47
C TRP A 197 0.63 10.75 12.88
N LEU A 198 0.12 11.10 11.70
CA LEU A 198 0.20 12.45 11.15
C LEU A 198 -0.78 13.42 11.82
N GLY A 199 -1.67 12.95 12.70
CA GLY A 199 -2.70 13.77 13.34
C GLY A 199 -3.86 14.15 12.41
N ILE A 200 -4.05 13.42 11.31
CA ILE A 200 -5.13 13.61 10.35
C ILE A 200 -6.29 12.68 10.72
N ASP A 201 -7.51 13.21 10.77
CA ASP A 201 -8.71 12.41 11.02
C ASP A 201 -8.97 11.44 9.85
N TYR A 202 -8.58 10.17 10.07
CA TYR A 202 -8.70 9.11 9.06
C TYR A 202 -10.17 8.70 8.81
N ILE A 203 -11.07 8.91 9.78
CA ILE A 203 -12.51 8.66 9.61
C ILE A 203 -13.11 9.71 8.68
N GLN A 204 -12.80 10.99 8.93
CA GLN A 204 -13.27 12.07 8.07
C GLN A 204 -12.66 11.96 6.66
N ALA A 205 -11.40 11.57 6.56
CA ALA A 205 -10.74 11.31 5.28
C ALA A 205 -11.43 10.17 4.51
N ALA A 206 -11.66 9.02 5.16
CA ALA A 206 -12.38 7.89 4.56
C ALA A 206 -13.77 8.28 4.05
N LYS A 207 -14.51 9.10 4.81
CA LYS A 207 -15.83 9.60 4.41
C LYS A 207 -15.75 10.53 3.21
N ASN A 208 -14.87 11.53 3.25
CA ASN A 208 -14.77 12.56 2.22
C ASN A 208 -14.31 12.02 0.87
N TYR A 209 -13.43 11.01 0.89
CA TYR A 209 -12.82 10.44 -0.31
C TYR A 209 -13.35 9.04 -0.67
N ALA A 210 -14.45 8.59 -0.08
CA ALA A 210 -14.99 7.25 -0.30
C ALA A 210 -15.14 6.87 -1.79
N SER A 211 -15.57 7.80 -2.63
CA SER A 211 -15.70 7.60 -4.09
C SER A 211 -14.36 7.43 -4.82
N LYS A 212 -13.27 7.80 -4.18
CA LYS A 212 -11.89 7.65 -4.69
C LYS A 212 -11.13 6.50 -4.04
N VAL A 213 -11.67 5.86 -3.01
CA VAL A 213 -11.06 4.70 -2.38
C VAL A 213 -11.29 3.47 -3.25
N PHE A 214 -10.24 2.98 -3.89
CA PHE A 214 -10.27 1.77 -4.71
C PHE A 214 -9.88 0.53 -3.91
N HIS A 215 -9.04 0.73 -2.90
CA HIS A 215 -8.52 -0.31 -2.02
C HIS A 215 -8.22 0.29 -0.64
N ALA A 216 -8.09 -0.54 0.39
CA ALA A 216 -7.73 -0.08 1.72
C ALA A 216 -6.68 -1.00 2.34
N HIS A 217 -5.58 -0.42 2.82
CA HIS A 217 -4.66 -1.12 3.69
C HIS A 217 -5.19 -1.18 5.12
N ALA A 218 -4.97 -2.29 5.75
CA ALA A 218 -5.29 -2.52 7.16
C ALA A 218 -3.97 -2.67 7.94
N LYS A 219 -3.42 -1.53 8.32
CA LYS A 219 -2.27 -1.38 9.19
C LYS A 219 -2.67 -0.52 10.38
N ASP A 220 -2.26 -0.89 11.57
CA ASP A 220 -2.54 -0.15 12.80
C ASP A 220 -1.35 0.69 13.24
N THR A 221 -1.56 1.61 14.14
CA THR A 221 -0.51 2.47 14.71
C THR A 221 -0.73 2.64 16.21
N GLU A 222 0.35 2.57 16.96
CA GLU A 222 0.40 2.88 18.38
C GLU A 222 1.24 4.13 18.61
N ILE A 223 0.70 5.10 19.33
CA ILE A 223 1.41 6.32 19.74
C ILE A 223 2.08 6.09 21.11
N LEU A 224 3.37 6.29 21.16
CA LEU A 224 4.18 6.09 22.36
C LEU A 224 4.32 7.42 23.12
N ALA A 225 3.45 7.66 24.11
CA ALA A 225 3.42 8.91 24.88
C ALA A 225 4.78 9.26 25.50
N ASP A 226 5.48 8.28 26.06
CA ASP A 226 6.82 8.47 26.61
C ASP A 226 7.83 8.88 25.51
N GLY A 227 7.68 8.34 24.30
CA GLY A 227 8.47 8.72 23.14
C GLY A 227 8.25 10.18 22.74
N ILE A 228 6.98 10.63 22.69
CA ILE A 228 6.67 12.04 22.45
C ILE A 228 7.31 12.94 23.51
N ASN A 229 7.18 12.59 24.79
CA ASN A 229 7.74 13.35 25.90
C ASN A 229 9.27 13.43 25.84
N GLN A 230 9.92 12.36 25.35
CA GLN A 230 11.39 12.27 25.30
C GLN A 230 11.98 12.89 24.03
N TYR A 231 11.35 12.68 22.87
CA TYR A 231 11.94 13.00 21.57
C TYR A 231 11.14 14.06 20.77
N GLY A 232 9.94 14.39 21.25
CA GLY A 232 9.00 15.24 20.50
C GLY A 232 8.57 14.62 19.17
N ILE A 233 7.78 15.34 18.39
CA ILE A 233 7.25 14.86 17.10
C ILE A 233 8.32 14.64 16.03
N PHE A 234 9.50 15.25 16.15
CA PHE A 234 10.60 15.00 15.21
C PHE A 234 11.29 13.66 15.45
N GLY A 235 11.12 13.05 16.63
CA GLY A 235 11.62 11.71 16.94
C GLY A 235 13.12 11.52 16.86
N ARG A 236 13.94 12.61 16.89
CA ARG A 236 15.39 12.53 16.78
C ARG A 236 16.02 11.96 18.05
N GLN A 237 16.77 10.88 17.90
CA GLN A 237 17.38 10.12 18.98
C GLN A 237 18.90 10.15 18.84
N ILE A 238 19.63 10.21 19.97
CA ILE A 238 21.09 10.05 20.00
C ILE A 238 21.43 8.58 19.74
N GLU A 239 20.79 7.68 20.50
CA GLU A 239 20.91 6.24 20.30
C GLU A 239 19.61 5.71 19.66
N PRO A 240 19.70 5.03 18.51
CA PRO A 240 18.52 4.48 17.84
C PRO A 240 17.76 3.49 18.73
N ILE A 241 16.46 3.65 18.79
CA ILE A 241 15.57 2.67 19.43
C ILE A 241 14.92 1.75 18.38
N PRO A 242 14.37 0.59 18.78
CA PRO A 242 13.82 -0.39 17.83
C PRO A 242 12.70 0.14 16.93
N TRP A 243 11.98 1.18 17.39
CA TRP A 243 10.83 1.75 16.69
C TRP A 243 11.17 2.92 15.75
N LYS A 244 12.37 3.10 15.35
CA LYS A 244 12.88 4.14 14.40
C LYS A 244 12.41 5.59 14.66
N SER A 245 11.08 5.84 14.61
CA SER A 245 10.50 7.16 14.87
C SER A 245 10.59 7.63 16.32
N GLY A 246 10.65 6.68 17.25
CA GLY A 246 10.77 6.94 18.67
C GLY A 246 9.48 7.24 19.42
N TRP A 247 8.45 7.69 18.78
CA TRP A 247 7.20 8.12 19.42
C TRP A 247 5.93 7.48 18.83
N TRP A 248 6.06 6.67 17.78
CA TRP A 248 5.01 5.83 17.23
C TRP A 248 5.61 4.58 16.61
N ARG A 249 4.78 3.57 16.40
CA ARG A 249 5.15 2.35 15.67
C ARG A 249 3.93 1.76 14.98
N TYR A 250 4.15 1.03 13.89
CA TYR A 250 3.10 0.24 13.27
C TYR A 250 2.77 -0.99 14.08
N ARG A 251 1.53 -1.41 14.00
CA ARG A 251 1.00 -2.58 14.67
C ARG A 251 0.11 -3.40 13.74
N MET A 252 -0.07 -4.66 14.10
CA MET A 252 -1.13 -5.47 13.49
C MET A 252 -2.50 -4.89 13.85
N PRO A 253 -3.52 -4.99 12.94
CA PRO A 253 -4.87 -4.52 13.21
C PRO A 253 -5.43 -5.03 14.55
N GLY A 254 -5.87 -4.09 15.39
CA GLY A 254 -6.37 -4.35 16.74
C GLY A 254 -5.33 -4.32 17.85
N LEU A 255 -4.05 -4.10 17.52
CA LEU A 255 -2.98 -3.93 18.52
C LEU A 255 -2.51 -2.48 18.65
N GLY A 256 -3.08 -1.56 17.89
CA GLY A 256 -2.82 -0.12 17.94
C GLY A 256 -4.06 0.67 18.35
N GLU A 257 -4.20 1.88 17.81
CA GLU A 257 -5.21 2.87 18.21
C GLU A 257 -6.23 3.17 17.10
N ILE A 258 -6.20 2.46 15.98
CA ILE A 258 -7.20 2.62 14.91
C ILE A 258 -8.55 2.04 15.35
N ASP A 259 -9.60 2.85 15.32
CA ASP A 259 -10.98 2.41 15.52
C ASP A 259 -11.48 1.68 14.27
N TRP A 260 -11.16 0.39 14.18
CA TRP A 260 -11.48 -0.45 13.03
C TRP A 260 -12.98 -0.57 12.80
N GLN A 261 -13.79 -0.65 13.86
CA GLN A 261 -15.23 -0.70 13.75
C GLN A 261 -15.75 0.54 13.03
N LYS A 262 -15.33 1.71 13.48
CA LYS A 262 -15.77 2.98 12.90
C LYS A 262 -15.22 3.21 11.49
N PHE A 263 -13.95 2.88 11.26
CA PHE A 263 -13.32 3.01 9.93
C PHE A 263 -14.02 2.14 8.89
N ILE A 264 -14.23 0.86 9.19
CA ILE A 264 -14.90 -0.10 8.31
C ILE A 264 -16.35 0.31 8.06
N SER A 265 -17.11 0.67 9.11
CA SER A 265 -18.50 1.16 8.97
C SER A 265 -18.55 2.40 8.08
N THR A 266 -17.63 3.36 8.28
CA THR A 266 -17.58 4.57 7.47
C THR A 266 -17.35 4.25 5.98
N LEU A 267 -16.44 3.34 5.66
CA LEU A 267 -16.21 2.90 4.29
C LEU A 267 -17.45 2.23 3.69
N GLN A 268 -18.09 1.31 4.43
CA GLN A 268 -19.28 0.58 3.98
C GLN A 268 -20.47 1.52 3.75
N GLU A 269 -20.76 2.41 4.69
CA GLU A 269 -21.85 3.40 4.61
C GLU A 269 -21.70 4.34 3.41
N ASN A 270 -20.47 4.53 2.93
CA ASN A 270 -20.16 5.36 1.76
C ASN A 270 -19.90 4.53 0.49
N GLY A 271 -20.32 3.25 0.47
CA GLY A 271 -20.36 2.42 -0.73
C GLY A 271 -19.11 1.60 -1.03
N TYR A 272 -18.09 1.65 -0.19
CA TYR A 272 -16.91 0.79 -0.36
C TYR A 272 -17.22 -0.64 0.06
N ASN A 273 -17.05 -1.57 -0.86
CA ASN A 273 -17.26 -3.01 -0.61
C ASN A 273 -16.17 -3.86 -1.28
N ASN A 274 -14.93 -3.40 -1.21
CA ASN A 274 -13.79 -4.10 -1.80
C ASN A 274 -12.97 -4.83 -0.71
N VAL A 275 -11.67 -4.76 -0.75
CA VAL A 275 -10.75 -5.52 0.12
C VAL A 275 -10.15 -4.62 1.19
N LEU A 276 -10.03 -5.18 2.40
CA LEU A 276 -9.11 -4.71 3.43
C LEU A 276 -7.85 -5.59 3.36
N SER A 277 -6.75 -5.04 2.90
CA SER A 277 -5.48 -5.73 2.74
C SER A 277 -4.59 -5.46 3.96
N ILE A 278 -4.37 -6.46 4.80
CA ILE A 278 -3.46 -6.30 5.94
C ILE A 278 -2.05 -6.03 5.41
N GLU A 279 -1.48 -4.91 5.81
CA GLU A 279 -0.08 -4.60 5.60
C GLU A 279 0.70 -4.84 6.88
N HIS A 280 1.53 -5.86 6.86
CA HIS A 280 2.28 -6.30 8.04
C HIS A 280 3.58 -5.53 8.18
N GLU A 281 3.66 -4.67 9.18
CA GLU A 281 4.86 -3.91 9.57
C GLU A 281 4.98 -3.79 11.10
N ASP A 282 4.49 -4.79 11.86
CA ASP A 282 4.57 -4.79 13.32
C ASP A 282 5.91 -5.37 13.79
N PRO A 283 6.77 -4.56 14.43
CA PRO A 283 8.12 -4.99 14.84
C PRO A 283 8.13 -6.11 15.90
N ILE A 284 6.99 -6.39 16.55
CA ILE A 284 6.87 -7.50 17.52
C ILE A 284 6.62 -8.81 16.79
N TRP A 285 5.91 -8.74 15.64
CA TRP A 285 5.52 -9.92 14.86
C TRP A 285 6.41 -10.17 13.64
N GLU A 286 7.51 -9.42 13.48
CA GLU A 286 8.55 -9.63 12.48
C GLU A 286 9.60 -10.66 12.91
N GLY A 287 10.54 -10.97 11.99
CA GLY A 287 11.77 -11.73 12.25
C GLY A 287 11.67 -13.23 11.97
N SER A 288 10.48 -13.80 11.76
CA SER A 288 10.32 -15.17 11.24
C SER A 288 8.99 -15.36 10.54
N GLU A 289 8.95 -16.31 9.59
CA GLU A 289 7.72 -16.68 8.88
C GLU A 289 6.58 -17.01 9.85
N GLU A 290 6.88 -17.73 10.91
CA GLU A 290 5.89 -18.15 11.91
C GLU A 290 5.28 -16.94 12.62
N LYS A 291 6.10 -15.99 13.09
CA LYS A 291 5.61 -14.76 13.75
C LYS A 291 4.76 -13.91 12.82
N ILE A 292 5.21 -13.73 11.57
CA ILE A 292 4.46 -12.97 10.56
C ILE A 292 3.10 -13.61 10.33
N LYS A 293 3.04 -14.92 10.16
CA LYS A 293 1.80 -15.67 9.99
C LYS A 293 0.87 -15.57 11.20
N GLN A 294 1.41 -15.61 12.42
CA GLN A 294 0.64 -15.39 13.64
C GLN A 294 0.08 -13.96 13.70
N GLY A 295 0.89 -12.95 13.37
CA GLY A 295 0.45 -11.56 13.28
C GLY A 295 -0.68 -11.37 12.28
N LEU A 296 -0.53 -11.92 11.07
CA LEU A 296 -1.58 -11.89 10.04
C LEU A 296 -2.89 -12.54 10.53
N GLN A 297 -2.80 -13.66 11.26
CA GLN A 297 -3.98 -14.33 11.81
C GLN A 297 -4.66 -13.49 12.91
N LEU A 298 -3.90 -12.79 13.75
CA LEU A 298 -4.45 -11.86 14.73
C LEU A 298 -5.22 -10.72 14.05
N GLY A 299 -4.63 -10.10 13.03
CA GLY A 299 -5.28 -9.05 12.25
C GLY A 299 -6.55 -9.54 11.55
N LEU A 300 -6.50 -10.73 10.93
CA LEU A 300 -7.68 -11.36 10.33
C LEU A 300 -8.81 -11.55 11.34
N ASN A 301 -8.50 -12.14 12.49
CA ASN A 301 -9.49 -12.40 13.54
C ASN A 301 -10.13 -11.11 14.08
N HIS A 302 -9.32 -10.05 14.22
CA HIS A 302 -9.82 -8.75 14.67
C HIS A 302 -10.75 -8.10 13.64
N LEU A 303 -10.30 -7.98 12.40
CA LEU A 303 -11.07 -7.33 11.34
C LEU A 303 -12.34 -8.09 10.95
N SER A 304 -12.33 -9.42 11.04
CA SER A 304 -13.49 -10.28 10.72
C SER A 304 -14.71 -10.01 11.60
N GLN A 305 -14.54 -9.35 12.75
CA GLN A 305 -15.65 -8.97 13.63
C GLN A 305 -16.51 -7.85 13.04
N PHE A 306 -15.98 -7.06 12.12
CA PHE A 306 -16.60 -5.85 11.58
C PHE A 306 -16.96 -5.95 10.09
N VAL A 307 -16.46 -6.98 9.40
CA VAL A 307 -16.71 -7.22 7.97
C VAL A 307 -17.91 -8.13 7.82
N VAL A 308 -18.95 -7.63 7.13
CA VAL A 308 -20.18 -8.37 6.81
C VAL A 308 -20.18 -8.77 5.35
#